data_c0b4db20ba929045d519ae2df544c2ef
#
_entry.id   c0b4db20ba929045d519ae2df544c2ef
#
_cell.length_a   1.000
_cell.length_b   1.000
_cell.length_c   1.000
_cell.angle_alpha   90.00
_cell.angle_beta   90.00
_cell.angle_gamma   90.00
#
_symmetry.space_group_name_H-M   'P 1'
#
loop_
_entity.id
_entity.type
_entity.pdbx_description
1 polymer ?
#
loop_
_entity_poly.entity_id
_entity_poly.type
_entity_poly.pdbx_seq_one_letter_code
_entity_poly.pdbx_strand_id
1 'polypeptide(L)'
;PATGENVPIWIADYVLGGYGTGAIMAVPAHDERDFAFATKFKLPIISVIASDPNDGENVYSGEGPLQNSSRFDGMPSSEAREAVVAWLEQQGQGRLKTTYKMRDWLISRQRYWGAPIPIVHCKTHGA
;
A
#
# COMPACT_ATOMS: atom_id res chain seq x y z
N PRO A 1 -9.71 -0.63 13.32
CA PRO A 1 -11.05 -0.03 13.40
C PRO A 1 -12.17 -1.00 13.04
N ALA A 2 -11.97 -1.87 12.02
CA ALA A 2 -13.03 -2.75 11.53
C ALA A 2 -13.49 -3.81 12.54
N THR A 3 -12.56 -4.38 13.31
CA THR A 3 -12.85 -5.42 14.32
C THR A 3 -12.97 -4.88 15.73
N GLY A 4 -12.47 -3.67 16.00
CA GLY A 4 -12.35 -3.12 17.34
C GLY A 4 -11.19 -3.72 18.15
N GLU A 5 -10.41 -4.61 17.58
CA GLU A 5 -9.25 -5.20 18.21
C GLU A 5 -8.03 -4.27 18.18
N ASN A 6 -7.18 -4.41 19.18
CA ASN A 6 -5.91 -3.70 19.22
C ASN A 6 -4.88 -4.42 18.33
N VAL A 7 -4.25 -3.66 17.44
CA VAL A 7 -3.15 -4.15 16.59
C VAL A 7 -1.84 -3.46 16.98
N PRO A 8 -0.70 -4.16 16.92
CA PRO A 8 0.58 -3.52 17.21
C PRO A 8 0.96 -2.49 16.13
N ILE A 9 1.57 -1.40 16.53
CA ILE A 9 2.13 -0.39 15.63
C ILE A 9 3.64 -0.53 15.64
N TRP A 10 4.23 -0.72 14.46
CA TRP A 10 5.65 -0.88 14.24
C TRP A 10 6.21 0.25 13.39
N ILE A 11 7.50 0.53 13.57
CA ILE A 11 8.26 1.45 12.72
C ILE A 11 9.22 0.60 11.90
N ALA A 12 9.18 0.75 10.58
CA ALA A 12 10.03 0.00 9.67
C ALA A 12 10.53 0.91 8.53
N ASP A 13 11.77 0.69 8.11
CA ASP A 13 12.45 1.49 7.09
C ASP A 13 11.89 1.29 5.67
N TYR A 14 11.26 0.15 5.41
CA TYR A 14 10.62 -0.11 4.11
C TYR A 14 9.27 0.62 3.94
N VAL A 15 8.73 1.20 5.01
CA VAL A 15 7.51 2.02 4.96
C VAL A 15 7.85 3.42 4.45
N LEU A 16 7.34 3.75 3.26
CA LEU A 16 7.65 5.02 2.61
C LEU A 16 6.91 6.18 3.28
N GLY A 17 7.61 6.98 4.08
CA GLY A 17 7.05 8.14 4.77
C GLY A 17 6.50 9.24 3.86
N GLY A 18 6.94 9.30 2.60
CA GLY A 18 6.44 10.25 1.59
C GLY A 18 5.20 9.76 0.81
N TYR A 19 4.61 8.62 1.21
CA TYR A 19 3.42 8.08 0.56
C TYR A 19 2.21 8.20 1.49
N GLY A 20 1.20 8.93 1.05
CA GLY A 20 0.01 9.18 1.87
C GLY A 20 0.33 9.93 3.16
N THR A 21 0.02 9.32 4.28
CA THR A 21 0.32 9.83 5.63
C THR A 21 1.63 9.28 6.20
N GLY A 22 2.31 8.39 5.47
CA GLY A 22 3.44 7.63 6.00
C GLY A 22 3.06 6.45 6.90
N ALA A 23 1.77 6.20 7.08
CA ALA A 23 1.26 5.04 7.80
C ALA A 23 0.55 4.08 6.83
N ILE A 24 0.82 2.79 6.98
CA ILE A 24 0.21 1.72 6.19
C ILE A 24 -0.48 0.70 7.09
N MET A 25 -1.49 0.02 6.55
CA MET A 25 -2.01 -1.21 7.12
C MET A 25 -1.23 -2.37 6.51
N ALA A 26 -0.46 -3.09 7.31
CA ALA A 26 0.28 -4.27 6.85
C ALA A 26 -0.67 -5.43 6.56
N VAL A 27 -0.33 -6.22 5.54
CA VAL A 27 -1.11 -7.39 5.09
C VAL A 27 -0.21 -8.63 4.93
N PRO A 28 0.31 -9.19 6.03
CA PRO A 28 1.34 -10.21 5.99
C PRO A 28 1.02 -11.46 5.16
N ALA A 29 -0.25 -11.83 5.05
CA ALA A 29 -0.66 -12.97 4.25
C ALA A 29 -0.70 -12.69 2.73
N HIS A 30 -0.61 -11.41 2.32
CA HIS A 30 -0.86 -10.96 0.95
C HIS A 30 0.20 -10.00 0.39
N ASP A 31 1.26 -9.71 1.17
CA ASP A 31 2.43 -8.93 0.75
C ASP A 31 3.71 -9.59 1.27
N GLU A 32 4.67 -9.83 0.36
CA GLU A 32 5.90 -10.54 0.67
C GLU A 32 6.79 -9.83 1.71
N ARG A 33 6.83 -8.49 1.68
CA ARG A 33 7.64 -7.71 2.63
C ARG A 33 7.03 -7.74 4.02
N ASP A 34 5.72 -7.60 4.09
CA ASP A 34 4.96 -7.71 5.33
C ASP A 34 5.04 -9.13 5.91
N PHE A 35 5.01 -10.15 5.04
CA PHE A 35 5.20 -11.55 5.43
C PHE A 35 6.58 -11.80 6.04
N ALA A 36 7.63 -11.33 5.36
CA ALA A 36 9.01 -11.47 5.85
C ALA A 36 9.19 -10.76 7.20
N PHE A 37 8.61 -9.56 7.33
CA PHE A 37 8.63 -8.80 8.58
C PHE A 37 7.88 -9.55 9.70
N ALA A 38 6.64 -9.98 9.45
CA ALA A 38 5.83 -10.68 10.42
C ALA A 38 6.47 -11.99 10.88
N THR A 39 7.06 -12.75 9.95
CA THR A 39 7.81 -13.98 10.25
C THR A 39 9.02 -13.69 11.15
N LYS A 40 9.82 -12.67 10.81
CA LYS A 40 11.00 -12.27 11.59
C LYS A 40 10.65 -11.88 13.03
N PHE A 41 9.56 -11.16 13.21
CA PHE A 41 9.13 -10.67 14.51
C PHE A 41 8.07 -11.56 15.19
N LYS A 42 7.77 -12.71 14.60
CA LYS A 42 6.79 -13.70 15.12
C LYS A 42 5.41 -13.08 15.36
N LEU A 43 4.98 -12.24 14.44
CA LEU A 43 3.64 -11.63 14.48
C LEU A 43 2.60 -12.58 13.88
N PRO A 44 1.33 -12.47 14.28
CA PRO A 44 0.25 -13.25 13.67
C PRO A 44 0.13 -12.96 12.17
N ILE A 45 -0.03 -14.00 11.37
CA ILE A 45 -0.30 -13.91 9.93
C ILE A 45 -1.67 -14.54 9.70
N ILE A 46 -2.63 -13.72 9.28
CA ILE A 46 -4.02 -14.12 9.07
C ILE A 46 -4.34 -13.92 7.59
N SER A 47 -4.67 -15.02 6.90
CA SER A 47 -5.15 -14.92 5.52
C SER A 47 -6.58 -14.36 5.51
N VAL A 48 -6.78 -13.30 4.72
CA VAL A 48 -8.09 -12.63 4.57
C VAL A 48 -8.68 -12.77 3.15
N ILE A 49 -7.93 -13.35 2.23
CA ILE A 49 -8.41 -13.76 0.90
C ILE A 49 -8.20 -15.26 0.79
N ALA A 50 -9.24 -16.00 0.44
CA ALA A 50 -9.13 -17.43 0.21
C ALA A 50 -8.36 -17.69 -1.09
N SER A 51 -7.31 -18.50 -0.99
CA SER A 51 -6.53 -19.02 -2.13
C SER A 51 -6.88 -20.48 -2.41
N ASP A 52 -6.54 -20.97 -3.58
CA ASP A 52 -6.62 -22.40 -3.86
C ASP A 52 -5.60 -23.14 -2.97
N PRO A 53 -5.98 -24.20 -2.29
CA PRO A 53 -5.07 -25.01 -1.47
C PRO A 53 -3.84 -25.55 -2.22
N ASN A 54 -3.91 -25.58 -3.54
CA ASN A 54 -2.82 -26.07 -4.42
C ASN A 54 -1.81 -25.00 -4.81
N ASP A 55 -2.03 -23.73 -4.51
CA ASP A 55 -1.13 -22.65 -4.92
C ASP A 55 0.25 -22.72 -4.24
N GLY A 56 0.37 -23.44 -3.12
CA GLY A 56 1.66 -23.75 -2.47
C GLY A 56 2.47 -22.53 -2.03
N GLU A 57 1.94 -21.33 -2.20
CA GLU A 57 2.61 -20.08 -1.86
C GLU A 57 2.34 -19.67 -0.41
N ASN A 58 3.38 -19.17 0.27
CA ASN A 58 3.24 -18.63 1.61
C ASN A 58 2.50 -17.28 1.63
N VAL A 59 2.48 -16.58 0.49
CA VAL A 59 1.87 -15.27 0.31
C VAL A 59 1.00 -15.32 -0.94
N TYR A 60 -0.28 -15.11 -0.77
CA TYR A 60 -1.22 -15.07 -1.89
C TYR A 60 -1.59 -13.61 -2.22
N SER A 61 -1.19 -13.14 -3.39
CA SER A 61 -1.46 -11.78 -3.88
C SER A 61 -2.60 -11.66 -4.89
N GLY A 62 -3.30 -12.76 -5.15
CA GLY A 62 -4.42 -12.84 -6.10
C GLY A 62 -5.74 -12.30 -5.57
N GLU A 63 -6.75 -12.40 -6.42
CA GLU A 63 -8.14 -12.08 -6.09
C GLU A 63 -8.89 -13.32 -5.62
N GLY A 64 -9.84 -13.15 -4.71
CA GLY A 64 -10.64 -14.26 -4.19
C GLY A 64 -11.71 -13.81 -3.20
N PRO A 65 -12.53 -14.72 -2.71
CA PRO A 65 -13.49 -14.41 -1.67
C PRO A 65 -12.79 -14.10 -0.35
N LEU A 66 -13.31 -13.13 0.41
CA LEU A 66 -12.79 -12.80 1.72
C LEU A 66 -13.09 -13.90 2.74
N GLN A 67 -12.16 -14.06 3.68
CA GLN A 67 -12.29 -14.91 4.85
C GLN A 67 -11.69 -14.19 6.08
N ASN A 68 -12.04 -14.60 7.28
CA ASN A 68 -11.58 -13.95 8.52
C ASN A 68 -11.80 -12.42 8.54
N SER A 69 -12.81 -11.96 7.83
CA SER A 69 -13.12 -10.54 7.60
C SER A 69 -14.51 -10.15 8.12
N SER A 70 -15.07 -10.96 9.05
CA SER A 70 -16.37 -10.72 9.70
C SER A 70 -17.50 -10.54 8.70
N ARG A 71 -18.14 -9.36 8.71
CA ARG A 71 -19.28 -9.04 7.84
C ARG A 71 -18.99 -9.08 6.34
N PHE A 72 -17.73 -9.11 5.96
CA PHE A 72 -17.29 -9.12 4.56
C PHE A 72 -16.88 -10.52 4.09
N ASP A 73 -16.99 -11.55 4.95
CA ASP A 73 -16.65 -12.92 4.58
C ASP A 73 -17.49 -13.40 3.39
N GLY A 74 -16.83 -14.09 2.44
CA GLY A 74 -17.43 -14.57 1.22
C GLY A 74 -17.58 -13.53 0.10
N MET A 75 -17.37 -12.24 0.37
CA MET A 75 -17.42 -11.19 -0.65
C MET A 75 -16.18 -11.25 -1.54
N PRO A 76 -16.29 -11.10 -2.88
CA PRO A 76 -15.12 -10.98 -3.75
C PRO A 76 -14.25 -9.80 -3.33
N SER A 77 -12.92 -9.98 -3.33
CA SER A 77 -11.97 -8.97 -2.87
C SER A 77 -12.05 -7.64 -3.67
N SER A 78 -12.40 -7.71 -4.95
CA SER A 78 -12.63 -6.53 -5.79
C SER A 78 -13.79 -5.66 -5.30
N GLU A 79 -14.91 -6.27 -4.91
CA GLU A 79 -16.09 -5.58 -4.39
C GLU A 79 -15.88 -5.15 -2.92
N ALA A 80 -15.18 -5.95 -2.15
CA ALA A 80 -14.93 -5.69 -0.75
C ALA A 80 -14.14 -4.40 -0.50
N ARG A 81 -13.26 -4.00 -1.41
CA ARG A 81 -12.50 -2.74 -1.31
C ARG A 81 -13.42 -1.53 -1.18
N GLU A 82 -14.44 -1.47 -2.02
CA GLU A 82 -15.42 -0.37 -1.99
C GLU A 82 -16.36 -0.50 -0.78
N ALA A 83 -16.80 -1.70 -0.47
CA ALA A 83 -17.69 -1.96 0.65
C ALA A 83 -17.08 -1.61 2.01
N VAL A 84 -15.79 -1.95 2.22
CA VAL A 84 -15.04 -1.62 3.44
C VAL A 84 -14.87 -0.10 3.58
N VAL A 85 -14.53 0.60 2.49
CA VAL A 85 -14.38 2.06 2.50
C VAL A 85 -15.72 2.73 2.82
N ALA A 86 -16.79 2.33 2.15
CA ALA A 86 -18.13 2.88 2.39
C ALA A 86 -18.59 2.65 3.84
N TRP A 87 -18.28 1.48 4.39
CA TRP A 87 -18.58 1.20 5.79
C TRP A 87 -17.76 2.08 6.76
N LEU A 88 -16.47 2.27 6.51
CA LEU A 88 -15.62 3.16 7.33
C LEU A 88 -16.08 4.62 7.26
N GLU A 89 -16.55 5.06 6.10
CA GLU A 89 -17.13 6.40 5.94
C GLU A 89 -18.39 6.58 6.77
N GLN A 90 -19.29 5.58 6.77
CA GLN A 90 -20.50 5.60 7.59
C GLN A 90 -20.20 5.65 9.09
N GLN A 91 -19.10 5.04 9.52
CA GLN A 91 -18.65 5.09 10.90
C GLN A 91 -17.86 6.38 11.24
N GLY A 92 -17.58 7.24 10.26
CA GLY A 92 -16.75 8.43 10.45
C GLY A 92 -15.27 8.13 10.72
N GLN A 93 -14.82 6.90 10.41
CA GLN A 93 -13.46 6.41 10.72
C GLN A 93 -12.52 6.45 9.52
N GLY A 94 -13.03 6.70 8.33
CA GLY A 94 -12.23 6.75 7.11
C GLY A 94 -12.96 7.43 5.97
N ARG A 95 -12.26 7.66 4.88
CA ARG A 95 -12.84 8.17 3.63
C ARG A 95 -11.96 7.81 2.45
N LEU A 96 -12.56 7.66 1.28
CA LEU A 96 -11.80 7.57 0.04
C LEU A 96 -11.05 8.88 -0.22
N LYS A 97 -9.76 8.78 -0.54
CA LYS A 97 -8.93 9.92 -0.89
C LYS A 97 -8.09 9.58 -2.12
N THR A 98 -8.28 10.33 -3.18
CA THR A 98 -7.41 10.26 -4.35
C THR A 98 -6.18 11.12 -4.13
N THR A 99 -4.99 10.55 -4.26
CA THR A 99 -3.72 11.25 -4.15
C THR A 99 -2.95 11.08 -5.45
N TYR A 100 -2.58 12.19 -6.07
CA TYR A 100 -1.78 12.18 -7.29
C TYR A 100 -0.30 12.22 -6.91
N LYS A 101 0.43 11.16 -7.25
CA LYS A 101 1.89 11.14 -7.11
C LYS A 101 2.52 11.69 -8.39
N MET A 102 2.62 12.99 -8.46
CA MET A 102 3.38 13.65 -9.52
C MET A 102 4.79 13.96 -8.99
N ARG A 103 5.79 13.65 -9.81
CA ARG A 103 7.14 14.19 -9.58
C ARG A 103 7.19 15.60 -10.16
N ASP A 104 7.82 16.49 -9.42
CA ASP A 104 8.05 17.85 -9.92
C ASP A 104 8.73 17.81 -11.30
N TRP A 105 8.24 18.64 -12.18
CA TRP A 105 8.83 18.78 -13.50
C TRP A 105 10.13 19.55 -13.37
N LEU A 106 11.24 18.86 -13.51
CA LEU A 106 12.55 19.51 -13.46
C LEU A 106 12.74 20.38 -14.70
N ILE A 107 13.00 21.67 -14.50
CA ILE A 107 13.27 22.65 -15.55
C ILE A 107 14.45 22.21 -16.44
N SER A 108 15.45 21.55 -15.84
CA SER A 108 16.63 21.02 -16.53
C SER A 108 16.36 19.74 -17.33
N ARG A 109 15.12 19.25 -17.39
CA ARG A 109 14.80 18.04 -18.14
C ARG A 109 14.89 18.31 -19.64
N GLN A 110 15.97 17.90 -20.26
CA GLN A 110 16.15 17.96 -21.71
C GLN A 110 15.27 16.92 -22.39
N ARG A 111 14.13 17.32 -22.91
CA ARG A 111 13.31 16.53 -23.81
C ARG A 111 13.06 17.26 -25.10
N TYR A 112 12.94 16.48 -26.20
CA TYR A 112 12.85 17.00 -27.57
C TYR A 112 11.64 17.91 -27.83
N TRP A 113 10.64 17.89 -26.96
CA TRP A 113 9.39 18.65 -27.06
C TRP A 113 9.11 19.43 -25.78
N GLY A 114 10.00 20.12 -25.28
CA GLY A 114 9.86 21.06 -24.17
C GLY A 114 10.82 22.19 -24.39
N ALA A 115 10.67 23.33 -23.72
CA ALA A 115 11.65 24.39 -23.75
C ALA A 115 12.88 23.96 -22.94
N PRO A 116 13.94 23.38 -23.53
CA PRO A 116 15.12 23.02 -22.77
C PRO A 116 15.81 24.30 -22.31
N ILE A 117 16.08 24.38 -21.01
CA ILE A 117 16.98 25.44 -20.53
C ILE A 117 18.40 24.91 -20.70
N PRO A 118 19.21 25.48 -21.58
CA PRO A 118 20.59 25.07 -21.76
C PRO A 118 21.39 25.44 -20.50
N ILE A 119 21.87 24.42 -19.79
CA ILE A 119 22.76 24.62 -18.64
C ILE A 119 24.19 24.44 -19.13
N VAL A 120 24.99 25.46 -18.97
CA VAL A 120 26.42 25.43 -19.32
C VAL A 120 27.22 25.17 -18.04
N HIS A 121 27.92 24.05 -18.00
CA HIS A 121 28.84 23.74 -16.91
C HIS A 121 30.14 24.53 -17.08
N CYS A 122 30.37 25.49 -16.21
CA CYS A 122 31.63 26.23 -16.17
C CYS A 122 32.60 25.53 -15.20
N LYS A 123 33.85 25.29 -15.67
CA LYS A 123 34.88 24.64 -14.85
C LYS A 123 35.22 25.43 -13.58
N THR A 124 34.99 26.73 -13.56
CA THR A 124 35.31 27.61 -12.43
C THR A 124 34.12 27.88 -11.51
N HIS A 125 32.90 27.92 -12.05
CA HIS A 125 31.71 28.36 -11.29
C HIS A 125 30.65 27.26 -11.10
N GLY A 126 30.83 26.07 -11.68
CA GLY A 126 29.84 25.00 -11.65
C GLY A 126 28.70 25.18 -12.67
N ALA A 127 27.53 24.64 -12.36
CA ALA A 127 26.30 24.74 -13.17
C ALA A 127 25.41 25.84 -12.63
#